data_704fd1dc719927737f94e4a179d9ff14
#
_entry.id   704fd1dc719927737f94e4a179d9ff14
#
_cell.length_a   1.000
_cell.length_b   1.000
_cell.length_c   1.000
_cell.angle_alpha   90.00
_cell.angle_beta   90.00
_cell.angle_gamma   90.00
#
_symmetry.space_group_name_H-M   'P 1'
#
loop_
_entity.id
_entity.type
_entity.pdbx_description
1 polymer ?
#
loop_
_entity_poly.entity_id
_entity_poly.type
_entity_poly.pdbx_seq_one_letter_code
_entity_poly.pdbx_strand_id
1 'polypeptide(L)'
;VASNPLAGWWGKNKRTVYIVAAVIVVLYLFIGNNGGTKTKRVTMPKEYGSAGRELLVHAPGHPKNPIPLVLILHDDNAAAKNLDHDSGAGSVANSEDFAVAYPEAVGGLWRIDGPDSPDAQYIRDVVSFVAGRKSKIDLNQVYIWGVGEGARLAQTTVCGGAKPVFAAVGVVGQFTQEPQSPCPARAPQERVAETKWNKKVSEALWKASEPHRLPTA
;
A
#
# COMPACT_ATOMS: atom_id res chain seq x y z
N VAL A 1 55.76 -32.12 -2.15
CA VAL A 1 54.76 -31.19 -2.68
C VAL A 1 53.41 -31.90 -2.59
N ALA A 2 52.55 -31.51 -1.64
CA ALA A 2 51.25 -32.11 -1.43
C ALA A 2 50.32 -31.74 -2.60
N SER A 3 49.85 -32.75 -3.34
CA SER A 3 48.86 -32.58 -4.40
C SER A 3 47.50 -32.20 -3.81
N ASN A 4 46.94 -31.09 -4.27
CA ASN A 4 45.64 -30.61 -3.81
C ASN A 4 44.52 -31.56 -4.30
N PRO A 5 43.85 -32.31 -3.41
CA PRO A 5 42.87 -33.34 -3.78
C PRO A 5 41.62 -32.78 -4.48
N LEU A 6 41.35 -31.47 -4.33
CA LEU A 6 40.24 -30.80 -4.97
C LEU A 6 40.46 -30.56 -6.47
N ALA A 7 41.71 -30.40 -6.93
CA ALA A 7 42.01 -30.18 -8.34
C ALA A 7 41.64 -31.35 -9.25
N GLY A 8 41.80 -32.59 -8.75
CA GLY A 8 41.43 -33.80 -9.46
C GLY A 8 39.92 -34.03 -9.56
N TRP A 9 39.18 -33.66 -8.53
CA TRP A 9 37.73 -33.78 -8.50
C TRP A 9 37.07 -32.79 -9.47
N TRP A 10 37.57 -31.55 -9.55
CA TRP A 10 37.07 -30.48 -10.47
C TRP A 10 37.22 -30.91 -11.94
N GLY A 11 38.32 -31.55 -12.29
CA GLY A 11 38.56 -32.00 -13.67
C GLY A 11 37.54 -33.03 -14.17
N LYS A 12 37.16 -33.99 -13.31
CA LYS A 12 36.22 -35.09 -13.63
C LYS A 12 34.76 -34.70 -13.63
N ASN A 13 34.38 -33.65 -12.86
CA ASN A 13 32.98 -33.30 -12.63
C ASN A 13 32.57 -31.89 -13.17
N LYS A 14 33.37 -31.32 -14.09
CA LYS A 14 33.10 -29.98 -14.67
C LYS A 14 31.65 -29.80 -15.15
N ARG A 15 31.13 -30.77 -15.91
CA ARG A 15 29.75 -30.68 -16.44
C ARG A 15 28.70 -30.64 -15.32
N THR A 16 28.86 -31.48 -14.31
CA THR A 16 27.96 -31.55 -13.16
C THR A 16 28.03 -30.27 -12.34
N VAL A 17 29.21 -29.70 -12.15
CA VAL A 17 29.41 -28.43 -11.44
C VAL A 17 28.76 -27.27 -12.21
N TYR A 18 28.91 -27.21 -13.53
CA TYR A 18 28.25 -26.17 -14.34
C TYR A 18 26.73 -26.31 -14.36
N ILE A 19 26.20 -27.56 -14.41
CA ILE A 19 24.75 -27.78 -14.35
C ILE A 19 24.21 -27.38 -12.99
N VAL A 20 24.86 -27.75 -11.89
CA VAL A 20 24.45 -27.34 -10.53
C VAL A 20 24.54 -25.84 -10.35
N ALA A 21 25.62 -25.20 -10.82
CA ALA A 21 25.77 -23.76 -10.77
C ALA A 21 24.69 -23.05 -11.63
N ALA A 22 24.39 -23.56 -12.82
CA ALA A 22 23.33 -23.03 -13.68
C ALA A 22 21.93 -23.19 -13.02
N VAL A 23 21.66 -24.33 -12.40
CA VAL A 23 20.41 -24.58 -11.66
C VAL A 23 20.31 -23.64 -10.44
N ILE A 24 21.40 -23.43 -9.70
CA ILE A 24 21.44 -22.48 -8.57
C ILE A 24 21.21 -21.05 -9.06
N VAL A 25 21.82 -20.64 -10.17
CA VAL A 25 21.62 -19.31 -10.77
C VAL A 25 20.18 -19.15 -11.25
N VAL A 26 19.62 -20.16 -11.91
CA VAL A 26 18.21 -20.15 -12.35
C VAL A 26 17.29 -20.11 -11.14
N LEU A 27 17.51 -20.94 -10.12
CA LEU A 27 16.76 -20.89 -8.86
C LEU A 27 16.92 -19.53 -8.16
N TYR A 28 18.11 -18.96 -8.15
CA TYR A 28 18.36 -17.64 -7.56
C TYR A 28 17.65 -16.53 -8.36
N LEU A 29 17.63 -16.62 -9.69
CA LEU A 29 16.88 -15.69 -10.54
C LEU A 29 15.36 -15.86 -10.39
N PHE A 30 14.87 -17.09 -10.21
CA PHE A 30 13.44 -17.34 -9.96
C PHE A 30 13.02 -17.03 -8.52
N ILE A 31 13.85 -17.32 -7.51
CA ILE A 31 13.57 -17.03 -6.10
C ILE A 31 13.88 -15.57 -5.78
N GLY A 32 14.91 -15.00 -6.38
CA GLY A 32 15.29 -13.59 -6.18
C GLY A 32 14.34 -12.58 -6.84
N ASN A 33 13.62 -12.99 -7.90
CA ASN A 33 12.63 -12.12 -8.56
C ASN A 33 11.20 -12.24 -7.98
N ASN A 34 10.94 -13.27 -7.16
CA ASN A 34 9.70 -13.40 -6.39
C ASN A 34 9.84 -12.87 -4.96
N GLY A 35 10.67 -11.88 -4.76
CA GLY A 35 10.75 -11.12 -3.52
C GLY A 35 9.47 -10.33 -3.29
N GLY A 36 8.34 -11.01 -3.08
CA GLY A 36 7.14 -10.41 -2.55
C GLY A 36 7.53 -9.68 -1.27
N THR A 37 7.54 -8.35 -1.32
CA THR A 37 7.85 -7.55 -0.15
C THR A 37 6.79 -7.83 0.89
N LYS A 38 7.21 -8.22 2.08
CA LYS A 38 6.29 -8.47 3.19
C LYS A 38 5.78 -7.13 3.70
N THR A 39 4.49 -7.08 3.99
CA THR A 39 3.90 -5.97 4.73
C THR A 39 4.62 -5.78 6.06
N LYS A 40 5.02 -4.56 6.37
CA LYS A 40 5.77 -4.20 7.58
C LYS A 40 4.92 -3.30 8.47
N ARG A 41 4.90 -3.59 9.77
CA ARG A 41 4.36 -2.67 10.78
C ARG A 41 5.35 -1.54 11.02
N VAL A 42 4.83 -0.33 11.11
CA VAL A 42 5.60 0.89 11.32
C VAL A 42 4.86 1.78 12.32
N THR A 43 5.60 2.45 13.18
CA THR A 43 5.06 3.45 14.10
C THR A 43 5.40 4.85 13.59
N MET A 44 4.44 5.75 13.65
CA MET A 44 4.63 7.16 13.26
C MET A 44 5.65 7.82 14.17
N PRO A 45 6.69 8.45 13.61
CA PRO A 45 7.74 9.09 14.38
C PRO A 45 7.30 10.41 15.04
N LYS A 46 8.14 10.91 15.95
CA LYS A 46 7.81 12.03 16.85
C LYS A 46 7.62 13.37 16.13
N GLU A 47 8.17 13.53 14.96
CA GLU A 47 8.06 14.74 14.14
C GLU A 47 6.69 14.96 13.49
N TYR A 48 5.79 13.95 13.56
CA TYR A 48 4.43 14.05 13.05
C TYR A 48 3.45 14.29 14.20
N GLY A 49 2.39 15.05 13.92
CA GLY A 49 1.30 15.28 14.90
C GLY A 49 0.59 14.00 15.35
N SER A 50 0.70 12.95 14.55
CA SER A 50 0.18 11.60 14.80
C SER A 50 1.21 10.63 15.40
N ALA A 51 2.22 11.15 16.09
CA ALA A 51 3.29 10.36 16.72
C ALA A 51 2.78 9.18 17.54
N GLY A 52 3.46 8.05 17.43
CA GLY A 52 3.11 6.82 18.16
C GLY A 52 1.97 5.99 17.55
N ARG A 53 1.24 6.50 16.56
CA ARG A 53 0.23 5.72 15.84
C ARG A 53 0.88 4.68 14.94
N GLU A 54 0.21 3.56 14.74
CA GLU A 54 0.72 2.44 13.94
C GLU A 54 0.06 2.38 12.57
N LEU A 55 0.79 1.85 11.61
CA LEU A 55 0.31 1.49 10.28
C LEU A 55 1.04 0.26 9.75
N LEU A 56 0.45 -0.41 8.78
CA LEU A 56 1.15 -1.40 7.97
C LEU A 56 1.51 -0.78 6.63
N VAL A 57 2.68 -1.10 6.10
CA VAL A 57 3.13 -0.63 4.78
C VAL A 57 3.61 -1.81 3.95
N HIS A 58 3.08 -1.91 2.75
CA HIS A 58 3.51 -2.83 1.71
C HIS A 58 4.01 -2.02 0.51
N ALA A 59 5.15 -2.38 -0.04
CA ALA A 59 5.67 -1.73 -1.24
C ALA A 59 6.43 -2.76 -2.10
N PRO A 60 6.33 -2.67 -3.43
CA PRO A 60 7.12 -3.50 -4.34
C PRO A 60 8.62 -3.37 -4.06
N GLY A 61 9.39 -4.45 -4.33
CA GLY A 61 10.78 -4.55 -3.92
C GLY A 61 11.69 -3.46 -4.51
N HIS A 62 11.61 -3.23 -5.80
CA HIS A 62 12.52 -2.34 -6.53
C HIS A 62 11.80 -1.57 -7.65
N PRO A 63 10.91 -0.63 -7.32
CA PRO A 63 10.24 0.15 -8.35
C PRO A 63 11.28 0.97 -9.13
N LYS A 64 11.21 0.92 -10.45
CA LYS A 64 12.12 1.67 -11.36
C LYS A 64 11.78 3.16 -11.37
N ASN A 65 10.48 3.47 -11.37
CA ASN A 65 9.91 4.82 -11.44
C ASN A 65 9.23 5.18 -10.11
N PRO A 66 8.89 6.44 -9.88
CA PRO A 66 7.93 6.80 -8.85
C PRO A 66 6.62 6.03 -9.04
N ILE A 67 6.10 5.47 -7.95
CA ILE A 67 4.92 4.61 -7.94
C ILE A 67 3.78 5.28 -7.18
N PRO A 68 2.52 4.97 -7.52
CA PRO A 68 1.36 5.40 -6.76
C PRO A 68 1.39 4.92 -5.30
N LEU A 69 0.66 5.62 -4.44
CA LEU A 69 0.38 5.20 -3.07
C LEU A 69 -1.13 5.06 -2.87
N VAL A 70 -1.54 3.92 -2.35
CA VAL A 70 -2.92 3.65 -1.95
C VAL A 70 -2.98 3.52 -0.43
N LEU A 71 -3.82 4.31 0.22
CA LEU A 71 -4.18 4.12 1.62
C LEU A 71 -5.46 3.31 1.69
N ILE A 72 -5.51 2.30 2.57
CA ILE A 72 -6.69 1.45 2.74
C ILE A 72 -7.11 1.48 4.21
N LEU A 73 -8.35 1.97 4.45
CA LEU A 73 -8.89 2.21 5.78
C LEU A 73 -9.91 1.13 6.15
N HIS A 74 -9.69 0.48 7.29
CA HIS A 74 -10.57 -0.54 7.84
C HIS A 74 -11.85 0.06 8.43
N ASP A 75 -12.86 -0.77 8.65
CA ASP A 75 -14.07 -0.39 9.38
C ASP A 75 -13.81 -0.29 10.88
N ASP A 76 -14.71 0.35 11.62
CA ASP A 76 -14.70 0.36 13.07
C ASP A 76 -14.68 -1.06 13.64
N ASN A 77 -14.00 -1.23 14.76
CA ASN A 77 -13.78 -2.52 15.43
C ASN A 77 -13.06 -3.58 14.57
N ALA A 78 -12.50 -3.18 13.44
CA ALA A 78 -11.61 -4.01 12.63
C ALA A 78 -10.13 -3.61 12.89
N ALA A 79 -9.21 -4.28 12.21
CA ALA A 79 -7.79 -4.02 12.31
C ALA A 79 -7.14 -3.94 10.93
N ALA A 80 -6.15 -3.08 10.78
CA ALA A 80 -5.36 -2.95 9.56
C ALA A 80 -4.76 -4.29 9.09
N LYS A 81 -4.34 -5.16 10.03
CA LYS A 81 -3.79 -6.48 9.72
C LYS A 81 -4.81 -7.40 9.04
N ASN A 82 -6.06 -7.38 9.49
CA ASN A 82 -7.10 -8.20 8.89
C ASN A 82 -7.41 -7.70 7.46
N LEU A 83 -7.49 -6.38 7.31
CA LEU A 83 -7.74 -5.76 6.01
C LEU A 83 -6.57 -5.98 5.02
N ASP A 84 -5.30 -5.93 5.46
CA ASP A 84 -4.14 -6.31 4.65
C ASP A 84 -4.28 -7.74 4.12
N HIS A 85 -4.64 -8.69 4.99
CA HIS A 85 -4.83 -10.09 4.63
C HIS A 85 -6.03 -10.26 3.68
N ASP A 86 -7.20 -9.74 4.04
CA ASP A 86 -8.48 -10.04 3.37
C ASP A 86 -8.58 -9.31 2.02
N SER A 87 -8.10 -8.06 1.94
CA SER A 87 -8.15 -7.28 0.71
C SER A 87 -7.30 -7.84 -0.43
N GLY A 88 -6.23 -8.57 -0.10
CA GLY A 88 -5.25 -9.04 -1.09
C GLY A 88 -4.58 -7.90 -1.88
N ALA A 89 -4.72 -6.65 -1.42
CA ALA A 89 -4.20 -5.47 -2.13
C ALA A 89 -2.66 -5.47 -2.23
N GLY A 90 -1.94 -6.07 -1.26
CA GLY A 90 -0.50 -6.26 -1.37
C GLY A 90 -0.09 -7.14 -2.57
N SER A 91 -0.91 -8.14 -2.94
CA SER A 91 -0.67 -8.94 -4.15
C SER A 91 -0.91 -8.13 -5.42
N VAL A 92 -1.96 -7.30 -5.45
CA VAL A 92 -2.24 -6.40 -6.58
C VAL A 92 -1.13 -5.34 -6.70
N ALA A 93 -0.70 -4.79 -5.57
CA ALA A 93 0.40 -3.82 -5.51
C ALA A 93 1.71 -4.33 -6.11
N ASN A 94 2.01 -5.62 -5.91
CA ASN A 94 3.20 -6.24 -6.51
C ASN A 94 3.08 -6.44 -8.03
N SER A 95 1.86 -6.67 -8.55
CA SER A 95 1.64 -6.86 -10.00
C SER A 95 1.51 -5.54 -10.76
N GLU A 96 1.02 -4.50 -10.09
CA GLU A 96 0.67 -3.20 -10.69
C GLU A 96 1.62 -2.05 -10.28
N ASP A 97 2.69 -2.37 -9.56
CA ASP A 97 3.73 -1.42 -9.12
C ASP A 97 3.20 -0.19 -8.34
N PHE A 98 2.40 -0.43 -7.29
CA PHE A 98 2.03 0.63 -6.33
C PHE A 98 2.35 0.24 -4.88
N ALA A 99 2.45 1.22 -4.00
CA ALA A 99 2.58 1.00 -2.56
C ALA A 99 1.23 1.02 -1.87
N VAL A 100 1.07 0.25 -0.79
CA VAL A 100 -0.13 0.27 0.05
C VAL A 100 0.24 0.62 1.49
N ALA A 101 -0.54 1.50 2.11
CA ALA A 101 -0.50 1.76 3.53
C ALA A 101 -1.85 1.44 4.16
N TYR A 102 -1.83 0.74 5.30
CA TYR A 102 -3.02 0.43 6.09
C TYR A 102 -2.88 1.10 7.46
N PRO A 103 -3.39 2.31 7.62
CA PRO A 103 -3.42 3.00 8.90
C PRO A 103 -4.25 2.24 9.93
N GLU A 104 -3.85 2.28 11.22
CA GLU A 104 -4.57 1.67 12.33
C GLU A 104 -5.33 2.73 13.12
N ALA A 105 -6.61 2.47 13.40
CA ALA A 105 -7.44 3.33 14.23
C ALA A 105 -7.07 3.20 15.72
N VAL A 106 -7.13 4.27 16.48
CA VAL A 106 -6.89 4.22 17.91
C VAL A 106 -8.05 3.52 18.63
N GLY A 107 -7.74 2.41 19.29
CA GLY A 107 -8.76 1.59 19.95
C GLY A 107 -9.76 0.97 18.96
N GLY A 108 -9.41 0.85 17.68
CA GLY A 108 -10.24 0.27 16.64
C GLY A 108 -11.36 1.20 16.14
N LEU A 109 -11.41 2.45 16.55
CA LEU A 109 -12.48 3.41 16.20
C LEU A 109 -11.89 4.65 15.55
N TRP A 110 -12.49 5.06 14.41
CA TRP A 110 -12.14 6.28 13.73
C TRP A 110 -12.88 7.50 14.32
N ARG A 111 -12.16 8.58 14.57
CA ARG A 111 -12.72 9.87 15.02
C ARG A 111 -12.92 10.78 13.81
N ILE A 112 -14.18 10.92 13.37
CA ILE A 112 -14.54 11.62 12.14
C ILE A 112 -15.36 12.86 12.47
N ASP A 113 -14.71 13.84 13.12
CA ASP A 113 -15.33 15.10 13.54
C ASP A 113 -15.18 16.20 12.47
N GLY A 114 -14.90 15.80 11.23
CA GLY A 114 -14.71 16.70 10.09
C GLY A 114 -13.35 16.50 9.40
N PRO A 115 -13.07 17.31 8.36
CA PRO A 115 -11.88 17.15 7.53
C PRO A 115 -10.56 17.46 8.27
N ASP A 116 -10.62 18.17 9.38
CA ASP A 116 -9.48 18.50 10.23
C ASP A 116 -9.42 17.66 11.52
N SER A 117 -10.22 16.60 11.58
CA SER A 117 -10.19 15.66 12.70
C SER A 117 -8.80 15.04 12.89
N PRO A 118 -8.46 14.59 14.12
CA PRO A 118 -7.16 13.96 14.38
C PRO A 118 -6.87 12.76 13.45
N ASP A 119 -7.89 12.00 13.07
CA ASP A 119 -7.72 10.88 12.16
C ASP A 119 -7.53 11.32 10.70
N ALA A 120 -8.22 12.36 10.25
CA ALA A 120 -7.97 12.95 8.94
C ALA A 120 -6.54 13.51 8.84
N GLN A 121 -6.04 14.14 9.91
CA GLN A 121 -4.66 14.62 9.97
C GLN A 121 -3.68 13.43 9.96
N TYR A 122 -3.96 12.37 10.72
CA TYR A 122 -3.14 11.16 10.71
C TYR A 122 -3.05 10.55 9.30
N ILE A 123 -4.13 10.49 8.56
CA ILE A 123 -4.12 9.97 7.18
C ILE A 123 -3.18 10.81 6.30
N ARG A 124 -3.18 12.14 6.43
CA ARG A 124 -2.26 13.03 5.72
C ARG A 124 -0.80 12.85 6.15
N ASP A 125 -0.58 12.69 7.44
CA ASP A 125 0.75 12.40 8.00
C ASP A 125 1.30 11.08 7.45
N VAL A 126 0.45 10.05 7.32
CA VAL A 126 0.85 8.76 6.72
C VAL A 126 1.35 8.93 5.28
N VAL A 127 0.66 9.71 4.45
CA VAL A 127 1.13 9.99 3.08
C VAL A 127 2.52 10.64 3.11
N SER A 128 2.67 11.69 3.90
CA SER A 128 3.93 12.45 4.02
C SER A 128 5.06 11.56 4.53
N PHE A 129 4.78 10.73 5.52
CA PHE A 129 5.73 9.79 6.11
C PHE A 129 6.18 8.71 5.14
N VAL A 130 5.22 8.06 4.44
CA VAL A 130 5.55 6.99 3.48
C VAL A 130 6.33 7.56 2.30
N ALA A 131 5.96 8.73 1.78
CA ALA A 131 6.67 9.41 0.71
C ALA A 131 8.10 9.82 1.14
N GLY A 132 8.27 10.31 2.36
CA GLY A 132 9.59 10.69 2.88
C GLY A 132 10.53 9.49 3.07
N ARG A 133 10.01 8.32 3.43
CA ARG A 133 10.81 7.09 3.61
C ARG A 133 11.08 6.35 2.30
N LYS A 134 10.17 6.46 1.35
CA LYS A 134 10.22 5.81 0.04
C LYS A 134 10.29 6.90 -1.03
N SER A 135 11.48 7.38 -1.32
CA SER A 135 11.74 8.46 -2.28
C SER A 135 11.19 8.22 -3.70
N LYS A 136 10.37 7.19 -3.89
CA LYS A 136 9.76 6.78 -5.14
C LYS A 136 8.23 6.75 -5.09
N ILE A 137 7.60 7.54 -4.23
CA ILE A 137 6.15 7.74 -4.27
C ILE A 137 5.83 8.92 -5.17
N ASP A 138 4.92 8.73 -6.13
CA ASP A 138 4.35 9.79 -6.94
C ASP A 138 3.20 10.45 -6.18
N LEU A 139 3.44 11.65 -5.64
CA LEU A 139 2.43 12.39 -4.89
C LEU A 139 1.25 12.89 -5.75
N ASN A 140 1.34 12.81 -7.08
CA ASN A 140 0.21 13.08 -7.98
C ASN A 140 -0.71 11.86 -8.16
N GLN A 141 -0.31 10.69 -7.61
CA GLN A 141 -1.05 9.44 -7.68
C GLN A 141 -1.22 8.85 -6.27
N VAL A 142 -1.86 9.61 -5.39
CA VAL A 142 -2.23 9.15 -4.04
C VAL A 142 -3.72 8.87 -4.01
N TYR A 143 -4.08 7.64 -3.70
CA TYR A 143 -5.45 7.16 -3.64
C TYR A 143 -5.80 6.77 -2.21
N ILE A 144 -7.07 6.88 -1.87
CA ILE A 144 -7.57 6.49 -0.55
C ILE A 144 -8.82 5.63 -0.71
N TRP A 145 -8.77 4.40 -0.20
CA TRP A 145 -9.87 3.45 -0.23
C TRP A 145 -10.32 3.13 1.19
N GLY A 146 -11.56 2.77 1.36
CA GLY A 146 -12.06 2.40 2.68
C GLY A 146 -13.32 1.56 2.63
N VAL A 147 -13.62 0.93 3.77
CA VAL A 147 -14.84 0.17 4.04
C VAL A 147 -15.49 0.68 5.32
N GLY A 148 -16.81 0.73 5.36
CA GLY A 148 -17.56 1.21 6.53
C GLY A 148 -17.13 2.60 7.01
N GLU A 149 -16.82 2.76 8.28
CA GLU A 149 -16.35 4.05 8.84
C GLU A 149 -15.00 4.50 8.25
N GLY A 150 -14.13 3.55 7.86
CA GLY A 150 -12.90 3.90 7.12
C GLY A 150 -13.18 4.58 5.79
N ALA A 151 -14.24 4.21 5.10
CA ALA A 151 -14.62 4.89 3.86
C ALA A 151 -15.24 6.27 4.13
N ARG A 152 -15.99 6.44 5.23
CA ARG A 152 -16.48 7.75 5.67
C ARG A 152 -15.30 8.68 6.02
N LEU A 153 -14.27 8.17 6.71
CA LEU A 153 -13.05 8.92 6.97
C LEU A 153 -12.33 9.30 5.68
N ALA A 154 -12.22 8.36 4.73
CA ALA A 154 -11.58 8.63 3.43
C ALA A 154 -12.25 9.81 2.71
N GLN A 155 -13.57 9.79 2.59
CA GLN A 155 -14.35 10.87 1.99
C GLN A 155 -14.18 12.19 2.74
N THR A 156 -14.28 12.16 4.08
CA THR A 156 -14.14 13.35 4.92
C THR A 156 -12.73 13.95 4.80
N THR A 157 -11.69 13.12 4.77
CA THR A 157 -10.30 13.58 4.62
C THR A 157 -10.08 14.31 3.29
N VAL A 158 -10.64 13.77 2.21
CA VAL A 158 -10.53 14.38 0.88
C VAL A 158 -11.28 15.70 0.78
N CYS A 159 -12.44 15.79 1.44
CA CYS A 159 -13.25 17.02 1.45
C CYS A 159 -12.55 18.22 2.10
N GLY A 160 -11.58 18.01 2.99
CA GLY A 160 -10.85 19.09 3.64
C GLY A 160 -9.94 19.91 2.73
N GLY A 161 -9.61 19.40 1.54
CA GLY A 161 -8.76 20.11 0.58
C GLY A 161 -7.33 20.38 1.02
N ALA A 162 -6.94 19.95 2.24
CA ALA A 162 -5.58 20.10 2.76
C ALA A 162 -4.62 19.12 2.09
N LYS A 163 -3.37 19.53 1.92
CA LYS A 163 -2.32 18.65 1.35
C LYS A 163 -1.95 17.51 2.32
N PRO A 164 -1.58 16.33 1.81
CA PRO A 164 -1.57 15.97 0.39
C PRO A 164 -2.99 15.81 -0.18
N VAL A 165 -3.15 16.09 -1.48
CA VAL A 165 -4.41 15.95 -2.20
C VAL A 165 -4.52 14.52 -2.73
N PHE A 166 -5.71 13.94 -2.64
CA PHE A 166 -5.96 12.58 -3.15
C PHE A 166 -6.52 12.62 -4.57
N ALA A 167 -5.99 11.78 -5.44
CA ALA A 167 -6.39 11.71 -6.85
C ALA A 167 -7.74 11.00 -7.04
N ALA A 168 -8.06 10.00 -6.21
CA ALA A 168 -9.37 9.35 -6.19
C ALA A 168 -9.68 8.72 -4.83
N VAL A 169 -10.97 8.47 -4.58
CA VAL A 169 -11.50 7.80 -3.39
C VAL A 169 -12.20 6.51 -3.81
N GLY A 170 -11.81 5.39 -3.21
CA GLY A 170 -12.47 4.11 -3.38
C GLY A 170 -13.34 3.76 -2.17
N VAL A 171 -14.55 3.30 -2.41
CA VAL A 171 -15.52 2.96 -1.37
C VAL A 171 -16.02 1.53 -1.58
N VAL A 172 -15.86 0.69 -0.55
CA VAL A 172 -16.34 -0.68 -0.53
C VAL A 172 -17.57 -0.81 0.35
N GLY A 173 -18.61 -1.43 -0.17
CA GLY A 173 -19.87 -1.65 0.53
C GLY A 173 -20.93 -0.58 0.29
N GLN A 174 -22.06 -0.72 0.99
CA GLN A 174 -23.15 0.23 0.91
C GLN A 174 -22.96 1.35 1.94
N PHE A 175 -23.04 2.57 1.49
CA PHE A 175 -23.06 3.75 2.35
C PHE A 175 -24.48 4.17 2.66
N THR A 176 -24.76 4.34 3.95
CA THR A 176 -26.03 4.90 4.42
C THR A 176 -26.00 6.41 4.57
N GLN A 177 -24.80 7.02 4.55
CA GLN A 177 -24.66 8.47 4.70
C GLN A 177 -23.70 9.02 3.63
N GLU A 178 -24.22 9.96 2.84
CA GLU A 178 -23.38 10.79 1.97
C GLU A 178 -22.48 11.68 2.84
N PRO A 179 -21.24 11.99 2.39
CA PRO A 179 -20.41 12.97 3.10
C PRO A 179 -21.17 14.27 3.22
N GLN A 180 -21.11 14.88 4.40
CA GLN A 180 -21.79 16.16 4.63
C GLN A 180 -21.33 17.20 3.59
N SER A 181 -22.28 17.74 2.82
CA SER A 181 -22.05 18.76 1.82
C SER A 181 -21.87 20.13 2.49
N PRO A 182 -21.04 21.06 1.96
CA PRO A 182 -20.33 20.96 0.69
C PRO A 182 -18.92 20.38 0.83
N CYS A 183 -18.54 19.46 -0.07
CA CYS A 183 -17.19 18.97 -0.22
C CYS A 183 -16.47 19.83 -1.30
N PRO A 184 -15.57 20.75 -0.95
CA PRO A 184 -14.92 21.63 -1.91
C PRO A 184 -13.93 20.90 -2.82
N ALA A 185 -13.33 19.82 -2.33
CA ALA A 185 -12.41 19.00 -3.10
C ALA A 185 -13.10 17.72 -3.57
N ARG A 186 -13.57 17.70 -4.80
CA ARG A 186 -14.17 16.49 -5.40
C ARG A 186 -13.11 15.65 -6.09
N ALA A 187 -12.47 14.74 -5.35
CA ALA A 187 -11.80 13.64 -6.00
C ALA A 187 -12.86 12.67 -6.59
N PRO A 188 -12.61 12.08 -7.77
CA PRO A 188 -13.45 11.04 -8.31
C PRO A 188 -13.68 9.94 -7.28
N GLN A 189 -14.93 9.46 -7.16
CA GLN A 189 -15.29 8.41 -6.21
C GLN A 189 -15.67 7.15 -6.97
N GLU A 190 -14.96 6.07 -6.64
CA GLU A 190 -15.20 4.75 -7.18
C GLU A 190 -15.88 3.88 -6.13
N ARG A 191 -17.03 3.31 -6.47
CA ARG A 191 -17.84 2.48 -5.56
C ARG A 191 -17.88 1.04 -6.01
N VAL A 192 -17.59 0.13 -5.09
CA VAL A 192 -17.69 -1.30 -5.30
C VAL A 192 -18.72 -1.85 -4.29
N ALA A 193 -19.79 -2.43 -4.81
CA ALA A 193 -20.97 -2.82 -4.01
C ALA A 193 -20.77 -4.11 -3.18
N GLU A 194 -19.64 -4.78 -3.28
CA GLU A 194 -19.31 -5.97 -2.52
C GLU A 194 -19.33 -5.69 -1.01
N THR A 195 -19.94 -6.62 -0.26
CA THR A 195 -19.99 -6.55 1.21
C THR A 195 -18.74 -7.07 1.90
N LYS A 196 -17.90 -7.79 1.17
CA LYS A 196 -16.60 -8.31 1.67
C LYS A 196 -15.47 -7.86 0.76
N TRP A 197 -14.49 -7.23 1.35
CA TRP A 197 -13.27 -6.89 0.62
C TRP A 197 -12.46 -8.16 0.31
N ASN A 198 -11.98 -8.28 -0.90
CA ASN A 198 -11.13 -9.37 -1.38
C ASN A 198 -10.24 -8.86 -2.53
N LYS A 199 -9.36 -9.71 -3.04
CA LYS A 199 -8.43 -9.35 -4.11
C LYS A 199 -9.12 -8.78 -5.35
N LYS A 200 -10.27 -9.34 -5.77
CA LYS A 200 -11.03 -8.85 -6.95
C LYS A 200 -11.53 -7.42 -6.74
N VAL A 201 -11.95 -7.10 -5.50
CA VAL A 201 -12.35 -5.73 -5.12
C VAL A 201 -11.16 -4.78 -5.23
N SER A 202 -9.99 -5.18 -4.74
CA SER A 202 -8.77 -4.39 -4.87
C SER A 202 -8.34 -4.19 -6.33
N GLU A 203 -8.44 -5.20 -7.17
CA GLU A 203 -8.20 -5.12 -8.61
C GLU A 203 -9.20 -4.16 -9.31
N ALA A 204 -10.47 -4.23 -8.95
CA ALA A 204 -11.51 -3.35 -9.49
C ALA A 204 -11.27 -1.89 -9.09
N LEU A 205 -10.98 -1.64 -7.80
CA LEU A 205 -10.66 -0.29 -7.30
C LEU A 205 -9.38 0.26 -7.95
N TRP A 206 -8.35 -0.57 -8.12
CA TRP A 206 -7.14 -0.14 -8.81
C TRP A 206 -7.43 0.30 -10.24
N LYS A 207 -8.10 -0.55 -11.00
CA LYS A 207 -8.47 -0.26 -12.40
C LYS A 207 -9.30 1.03 -12.54
N ALA A 208 -10.16 1.30 -11.55
CA ALA A 208 -10.98 2.51 -11.54
C ALA A 208 -10.18 3.76 -11.10
N SER A 209 -9.26 3.60 -10.14
CA SER A 209 -8.49 4.72 -9.58
C SER A 209 -7.27 5.12 -10.42
N GLU A 210 -6.58 4.16 -11.04
CA GLU A 210 -5.33 4.36 -11.77
C GLU A 210 -5.39 5.45 -12.86
N PRO A 211 -6.48 5.60 -13.63
CA PRO A 211 -6.59 6.67 -14.63
C PRO A 211 -6.60 8.07 -14.04
N HIS A 212 -6.96 8.21 -12.75
CA HIS A 212 -7.02 9.50 -12.08
C HIS A 212 -5.64 9.95 -11.61
N ARG A 213 -5.22 11.10 -12.08
CA ARG A 213 -3.94 11.70 -11.73
C ARG A 213 -4.10 13.19 -11.51
N LEU A 214 -3.47 13.71 -10.46
CA LEU A 214 -3.41 15.14 -10.24
C LEU A 214 -2.52 15.79 -11.31
N PRO A 215 -2.83 17.03 -11.76
CA PRO A 215 -1.95 17.77 -12.65
C PRO A 215 -0.55 17.91 -12.02
N THR A 216 0.48 17.74 -12.82
CA THR A 216 1.85 18.11 -12.43
C THR A 216 1.91 19.63 -12.28
N ALA A 217 2.35 20.09 -11.11
CA ALA A 217 2.56 21.52 -10.85
C ALA A 217 3.71 22.09 -11.67
#